data_6a19bb1bf480c7f3c61759135471bd4f
#
_entry.id   6a19bb1bf480c7f3c61759135471bd4f
#
_cell.length_a   1.000
_cell.length_b   1.000
_cell.length_c   1.000
_cell.angle_alpha   90.00
_cell.angle_beta   90.00
_cell.angle_gamma   90.00
#
_symmetry.space_group_name_H-M   'P 1'
#
loop_
_entity.id
_entity.type
_entity.pdbx_description
1 polymer ?
#
loop_
_entity_poly.entity_id
_entity_poly.type
_entity_poly.pdbx_seq_one_letter_code
_entity_poly.pdbx_strand_id
1 'polypeptide(L)'
;MSKPKTIVTNPELKQMLATLRFREDADLQQKALDHIANQAHFLSAVHPAKDSQPGEQKYDFPVLTTGKGNLFYPIFTDLDELSKWTEEKDSGSVVLDFDSYAEMVAQDSRVQGLVVDPYGANFILDRDMVNYLQVQKAFVGKLAIEQMVQQKEEAGP
;
A
#
# COMPACT_ATOMS: atom_id res chain seq x y z
N MET A 1 6.85 23.14 -19.62
CA MET A 1 7.05 23.25 -18.17
C MET A 1 6.67 21.96 -17.49
N SER A 2 7.61 21.35 -16.82
CA SER A 2 7.33 20.15 -16.07
C SER A 2 6.56 20.50 -14.79
N LYS A 3 5.44 19.82 -14.58
CA LYS A 3 4.76 19.90 -13.29
C LYS A 3 5.70 19.38 -12.22
N PRO A 4 5.69 19.98 -11.01
CA PRO A 4 6.47 19.39 -9.92
C PRO A 4 5.98 17.96 -9.72
N LYS A 5 6.87 17.01 -9.95
CA LYS A 5 6.56 15.61 -9.72
C LYS A 5 6.50 15.39 -8.22
N THR A 6 5.38 14.86 -7.74
CA THR A 6 5.32 14.38 -6.38
C THR A 6 6.31 13.24 -6.25
N ILE A 7 7.38 13.45 -5.48
CA ILE A 7 8.37 12.42 -5.26
C ILE A 7 7.89 11.55 -4.11
N VAL A 8 7.56 10.30 -4.41
CA VAL A 8 7.21 9.32 -3.39
C VAL A 8 8.48 8.56 -3.03
N THR A 9 8.87 8.65 -1.78
CA THR A 9 10.00 7.92 -1.25
C THR A 9 9.63 7.31 0.09
N ASN A 10 10.19 6.16 0.39
CA ASN A 10 9.96 5.47 1.67
C ASN A 10 11.30 4.91 2.15
N PRO A 11 12.29 5.76 2.46
CA PRO A 11 13.65 5.29 2.74
C PRO A 11 13.72 4.41 3.99
N GLU A 12 13.01 4.76 5.04
CA GLU A 12 12.98 3.96 6.27
C GLU A 12 12.35 2.60 6.04
N LEU A 13 11.22 2.58 5.31
CA LEU A 13 10.55 1.32 4.98
C LEU A 13 11.43 0.44 4.10
N LYS A 14 12.05 1.01 3.09
CA LYS A 14 12.95 0.24 2.20
C LYS A 14 14.09 -0.40 3.00
N GLN A 15 14.65 0.31 3.95
CA GLN A 15 15.72 -0.23 4.80
C GLN A 15 15.21 -1.38 5.67
N MET A 16 14.04 -1.23 6.28
CA MET A 16 13.44 -2.29 7.09
C MET A 16 13.16 -3.54 6.24
N LEU A 17 12.58 -3.37 5.07
CA LEU A 17 12.26 -4.48 4.19
C LEU A 17 13.51 -5.17 3.65
N ALA A 18 14.56 -4.41 3.35
CA ALA A 18 15.84 -4.97 2.91
C ALA A 18 16.46 -5.86 4.00
N THR A 19 16.38 -5.42 5.25
CA THR A 19 16.87 -6.20 6.39
C THR A 19 16.05 -7.47 6.58
N LEU A 20 14.72 -7.36 6.52
CA LEU A 20 13.81 -8.49 6.71
C LEU A 20 13.97 -9.56 5.63
N ARG A 21 14.46 -9.18 4.46
CA ARG A 21 14.73 -10.15 3.38
C ARG A 21 15.80 -11.16 3.76
N PHE A 22 16.73 -10.77 4.61
CA PHE A 22 17.90 -11.58 4.98
C PHE A 22 17.87 -12.07 6.42
N ARG A 23 16.93 -11.60 7.23
CA ARG A 23 16.89 -11.92 8.66
C ARG A 23 15.44 -11.91 9.14
N GLU A 24 15.08 -12.94 9.91
CA GLU A 24 13.81 -12.95 10.62
C GLU A 24 13.94 -12.09 11.87
N ASP A 25 13.06 -11.12 12.01
CA ASP A 25 13.04 -10.19 13.14
C ASP A 25 11.59 -9.76 13.35
N ALA A 26 10.94 -10.33 14.34
CA ALA A 26 9.53 -10.07 14.61
C ALA A 26 9.26 -8.61 14.96
N ASP A 27 10.14 -7.98 15.74
CA ASP A 27 9.98 -6.59 16.12
C ASP A 27 10.12 -5.67 14.91
N LEU A 28 11.09 -5.94 14.04
CA LEU A 28 11.30 -5.16 12.83
C LEU A 28 10.15 -5.35 11.86
N GLN A 29 9.63 -6.58 11.75
CA GLN A 29 8.47 -6.86 10.91
C GLN A 29 7.26 -6.06 11.39
N GLN A 30 7.03 -6.00 12.69
CA GLN A 30 5.93 -5.21 13.25
C GLN A 30 6.09 -3.73 12.95
N LYS A 31 7.29 -3.20 13.07
CA LYS A 31 7.59 -1.81 12.73
C LYS A 31 7.33 -1.51 11.25
N ALA A 32 7.74 -2.43 10.37
CA ALA A 32 7.50 -2.30 8.94
C ALA A 32 5.99 -2.31 8.63
N LEU A 33 5.25 -3.21 9.25
CA LEU A 33 3.79 -3.28 9.07
C LEU A 33 3.10 -2.03 9.58
N ASP A 34 3.50 -1.51 10.71
CA ASP A 34 2.95 -0.25 11.25
C ASP A 34 3.24 0.91 10.32
N HIS A 35 4.44 0.98 9.77
CA HIS A 35 4.83 2.02 8.82
C HIS A 35 4.00 1.95 7.53
N ILE A 36 3.82 0.75 7.01
CA ILE A 36 2.99 0.51 5.82
C ILE A 36 1.55 0.99 6.05
N ALA A 37 0.98 0.63 7.19
CA ALA A 37 -0.42 0.92 7.47
C ALA A 37 -0.67 2.39 7.77
N ASN A 38 0.28 3.10 8.39
CA ASN A 38 0.02 4.42 8.97
C ASN A 38 0.79 5.57 8.33
N GLN A 39 1.91 5.31 7.67
CA GLN A 39 2.79 6.39 7.21
C GLN A 39 3.13 6.32 5.73
N ALA A 40 3.16 5.12 5.14
CA ALA A 40 3.66 4.94 3.79
C ALA A 40 2.64 5.33 2.73
N HIS A 41 3.15 5.85 1.63
CA HIS A 41 2.41 6.02 0.38
C HIS A 41 3.14 5.22 -0.68
N PHE A 42 2.37 4.57 -1.54
CA PHE A 42 2.93 3.68 -2.55
C PHE A 42 2.50 4.08 -3.94
N LEU A 43 3.34 3.76 -4.90
CA LEU A 43 3.04 3.93 -6.32
C LEU A 43 2.45 2.64 -6.89
N SER A 44 1.51 2.80 -7.80
CA SER A 44 1.00 1.70 -8.62
C SER A 44 1.02 2.11 -10.08
N ALA A 45 1.33 1.16 -10.96
CA ALA A 45 1.06 1.35 -12.37
C ALA A 45 -0.44 1.27 -12.61
N VAL A 46 -0.95 2.07 -13.53
CA VAL A 46 -2.37 2.02 -13.92
C VAL A 46 -2.47 2.10 -15.43
N HIS A 47 -3.52 1.48 -15.95
CA HIS A 47 -3.88 1.57 -17.37
C HIS A 47 -5.26 2.19 -17.48
N PRO A 48 -5.52 3.01 -18.51
CA PRO A 48 -6.89 3.48 -18.74
C PRO A 48 -7.81 2.29 -18.98
N ALA A 49 -8.96 2.29 -18.33
CA ALA A 49 -9.95 1.23 -18.52
C ALA A 49 -10.52 1.29 -19.94
N LYS A 50 -10.63 0.14 -20.61
CA LYS A 50 -11.08 0.07 -22.00
C LYS A 50 -12.53 0.51 -22.16
N ASP A 51 -13.33 0.41 -21.11
CA ASP A 51 -14.74 0.78 -21.11
C ASP A 51 -15.00 2.17 -20.54
N SER A 52 -13.94 2.99 -20.39
CA SER A 52 -14.09 4.37 -19.96
C SER A 52 -14.85 5.18 -20.99
N GLN A 53 -15.91 5.85 -20.57
CA GLN A 53 -16.65 6.76 -21.43
C GLN A 53 -15.98 8.13 -21.43
N PRO A 54 -16.22 8.95 -22.47
CA PRO A 54 -15.66 10.30 -22.49
C PRO A 54 -16.05 11.08 -21.23
N GLY A 55 -15.04 11.63 -20.55
CA GLY A 55 -15.23 12.36 -19.31
C GLY A 55 -15.11 11.52 -18.05
N GLU A 56 -15.07 10.20 -18.15
CA GLU A 56 -14.82 9.31 -17.02
C GLU A 56 -13.36 8.90 -17.02
N GLN A 57 -12.71 9.04 -15.86
CA GLN A 57 -11.34 8.53 -15.67
C GLN A 57 -11.41 7.26 -14.83
N LYS A 58 -11.53 6.14 -15.52
CA LYS A 58 -11.44 4.82 -14.90
C LYS A 58 -10.09 4.21 -15.22
N TYR A 59 -9.46 3.64 -14.21
CA TYR A 59 -8.16 3.02 -14.36
C TYR A 59 -8.23 1.57 -13.91
N ASP A 60 -7.52 0.72 -14.62
CA ASP A 60 -7.32 -0.67 -14.23
C ASP A 60 -5.95 -0.80 -13.56
N PHE A 61 -5.93 -1.49 -12.45
CA PHE A 61 -4.71 -1.81 -11.72
C PHE A 61 -4.21 -3.18 -12.16
N PRO A 62 -2.99 -3.29 -12.69
CA PRO A 62 -2.48 -4.59 -13.08
C PRO A 62 -2.24 -5.48 -11.86
N VAL A 63 -2.38 -6.78 -12.06
CA VAL A 63 -2.14 -7.78 -11.02
C VAL A 63 -0.90 -8.59 -11.38
N LEU A 64 -0.19 -9.03 -10.34
CA LEU A 64 0.92 -9.96 -10.48
C LEU A 64 0.39 -11.37 -10.23
N THR A 65 0.67 -12.29 -11.15
CA THR A 65 0.29 -13.68 -11.00
C THR A 65 1.51 -14.49 -10.58
N THR A 66 1.39 -15.21 -9.47
CA THR A 66 2.46 -16.11 -9.01
C THR A 66 2.44 -17.42 -9.80
N GLY A 67 3.51 -18.21 -9.65
CA GLY A 67 3.60 -19.53 -10.29
C GLY A 67 2.49 -20.49 -9.91
N LYS A 68 1.83 -20.25 -8.77
CA LYS A 68 0.68 -21.07 -8.31
C LYS A 68 -0.67 -20.51 -8.76
N GLY A 69 -0.67 -19.42 -9.54
CA GLY A 69 -1.88 -18.80 -10.03
C GLY A 69 -2.53 -17.83 -9.09
N ASN A 70 -1.88 -17.47 -7.99
CA ASN A 70 -2.38 -16.46 -7.05
C ASN A 70 -2.15 -15.06 -7.58
N LEU A 71 -3.11 -14.17 -7.38
CA LEU A 71 -3.07 -12.80 -7.84
C LEU A 71 -2.78 -11.85 -6.69
N PHE A 72 -1.89 -10.89 -6.93
CA PHE A 72 -1.56 -9.83 -5.97
C PHE A 72 -1.51 -8.49 -6.68
N TYR A 73 -1.86 -7.42 -5.98
CA TYR A 73 -1.60 -6.06 -6.49
C TYR A 73 -0.16 -5.68 -6.16
N PRO A 74 0.68 -5.41 -7.16
CA PRO A 74 2.04 -4.90 -6.89
C PRO A 74 1.97 -3.43 -6.52
N ILE A 75 2.65 -3.06 -5.44
CA ILE A 75 2.81 -1.67 -5.02
C ILE A 75 4.28 -1.38 -4.81
N PHE A 76 4.68 -0.13 -5.00
CA PHE A 76 6.09 0.23 -5.08
C PHE A 76 6.42 1.36 -4.13
N THR A 77 7.55 1.26 -3.46
CA THR A 77 7.99 2.24 -2.47
C THR A 77 8.49 3.54 -3.10
N ASP A 78 8.98 3.46 -4.34
CA ASP A 78 9.45 4.64 -5.06
C ASP A 78 9.41 4.41 -6.58
N LEU A 79 9.79 5.42 -7.31
CA LEU A 79 9.74 5.38 -8.77
C LEU A 79 10.76 4.41 -9.37
N ASP A 80 11.91 4.23 -8.72
CA ASP A 80 12.91 3.27 -9.18
C ASP A 80 12.37 1.85 -9.14
N GLU A 81 11.64 1.49 -8.08
CA GLU A 81 11.02 0.18 -7.97
C GLU A 81 9.89 0.00 -8.99
N LEU A 82 9.07 1.04 -9.20
CA LEU A 82 8.01 1.01 -10.19
C LEU A 82 8.57 0.80 -11.60
N SER A 83 9.70 1.42 -11.93
CA SER A 83 10.31 1.31 -13.25
C SER A 83 10.76 -0.11 -13.59
N LYS A 84 10.98 -0.95 -12.60
CA LYS A 84 11.32 -2.36 -12.81
C LYS A 84 10.12 -3.18 -13.29
N TRP A 85 8.91 -2.71 -13.00
CA TRP A 85 7.67 -3.41 -13.33
C TRP A 85 7.25 -3.18 -14.78
N THR A 86 7.33 -1.96 -15.28
CA THR A 86 6.76 -1.62 -16.57
C THR A 86 7.77 -0.94 -17.48
N GLU A 87 7.81 -1.42 -18.72
CA GLU A 87 8.53 -0.77 -19.82
C GLU A 87 7.61 0.04 -20.71
N GLU A 88 6.29 -0.03 -20.46
CA GLU A 88 5.30 0.67 -21.28
C GLU A 88 5.32 2.16 -20.96
N LYS A 89 5.63 2.96 -21.98
CA LYS A 89 5.73 4.41 -21.85
C LYS A 89 4.37 5.09 -21.64
N ASP A 90 3.27 4.40 -22.00
CA ASP A 90 1.93 4.97 -21.97
C ASP A 90 1.16 4.64 -20.70
N SER A 91 1.75 3.85 -19.80
CA SER A 91 1.10 3.57 -18.53
C SER A 91 1.32 4.72 -17.55
N GLY A 92 0.26 5.13 -16.89
CA GLY A 92 0.33 6.12 -15.83
C GLY A 92 0.70 5.48 -14.50
N SER A 93 0.81 6.32 -13.50
CA SER A 93 1.01 5.86 -12.13
C SER A 93 0.14 6.69 -11.19
N VAL A 94 -0.26 6.08 -10.08
CA VAL A 94 -0.99 6.77 -9.02
C VAL A 94 -0.31 6.53 -7.69
N VAL A 95 -0.52 7.45 -6.76
CA VAL A 95 -0.02 7.35 -5.39
C VAL A 95 -1.21 7.14 -4.47
N LEU A 96 -1.19 6.05 -3.72
CA LEU A 96 -2.26 5.72 -2.79
C LEU A 96 -1.66 5.31 -1.45
N ASP A 97 -2.47 5.44 -0.39
CA ASP A 97 -2.12 4.97 0.93
C ASP A 97 -2.57 3.52 1.14
N PHE A 98 -2.20 2.95 2.28
CA PHE A 98 -2.55 1.57 2.61
C PHE A 98 -4.05 1.34 2.60
N ASP A 99 -4.84 2.27 3.15
CA ASP A 99 -6.29 2.09 3.26
C ASP A 99 -6.93 1.92 1.88
N SER A 100 -6.46 2.69 0.90
CA SER A 100 -6.96 2.59 -0.48
C SER A 100 -6.67 1.22 -1.09
N TYR A 101 -5.44 0.73 -0.91
CA TYR A 101 -5.07 -0.60 -1.41
C TYR A 101 -5.81 -1.73 -0.69
N ALA A 102 -6.00 -1.58 0.62
CA ALA A 102 -6.74 -2.56 1.40
C ALA A 102 -8.19 -2.66 0.93
N GLU A 103 -8.80 -1.54 0.59
CA GLU A 103 -10.16 -1.52 0.04
C GLU A 103 -10.21 -2.22 -1.32
N MET A 104 -9.21 -2.02 -2.17
CA MET A 104 -9.12 -2.71 -3.45
C MET A 104 -9.07 -4.23 -3.25
N VAL A 105 -8.28 -4.71 -2.29
CA VAL A 105 -8.19 -6.13 -1.98
C VAL A 105 -9.54 -6.65 -1.48
N ALA A 106 -10.22 -5.89 -0.62
CA ALA A 106 -11.52 -6.28 -0.09
C ALA A 106 -12.58 -6.40 -1.17
N GLN A 107 -12.52 -5.56 -2.20
CA GLN A 107 -13.52 -5.55 -3.27
C GLN A 107 -13.27 -6.60 -4.35
N ASP A 108 -12.07 -7.13 -4.47
CA ASP A 108 -11.75 -8.14 -5.48
C ASP A 108 -11.34 -9.44 -4.81
N SER A 109 -12.31 -10.37 -4.74
CA SER A 109 -12.10 -11.66 -4.07
C SER A 109 -11.06 -12.56 -4.74
N ARG A 110 -10.70 -12.26 -5.99
CA ARG A 110 -9.69 -13.04 -6.72
C ARG A 110 -8.27 -12.72 -6.25
N VAL A 111 -8.07 -11.52 -5.67
CA VAL A 111 -6.75 -11.05 -5.28
C VAL A 111 -6.44 -11.52 -3.86
N GLN A 112 -5.26 -12.10 -3.67
CA GLN A 112 -4.83 -12.67 -2.40
C GLN A 112 -4.19 -11.64 -1.47
N GLY A 113 -3.83 -10.46 -1.97
CA GLY A 113 -3.25 -9.41 -1.16
C GLY A 113 -2.40 -8.45 -1.97
N LEU A 114 -1.40 -7.89 -1.30
CA LEU A 114 -0.49 -6.89 -1.86
C LEU A 114 0.93 -7.45 -1.86
N VAL A 115 1.75 -7.02 -2.81
CA VAL A 115 3.18 -7.30 -2.78
C VAL A 115 3.94 -5.98 -2.94
N VAL A 116 4.81 -5.69 -1.96
CA VAL A 116 5.62 -4.47 -1.95
C VAL A 116 6.93 -4.76 -2.65
N ASP A 117 7.26 -3.97 -3.66
CA ASP A 117 8.50 -4.06 -4.43
C ASP A 117 8.78 -5.48 -4.91
N PRO A 118 7.94 -6.03 -5.82
CA PRO A 118 8.05 -7.43 -6.24
C PRO A 118 9.40 -7.79 -6.85
N TYR A 119 10.11 -6.84 -7.43
CA TYR A 119 11.45 -7.06 -8.00
C TYR A 119 12.58 -6.62 -7.08
N GLY A 120 12.26 -6.20 -5.87
CA GLY A 120 13.21 -5.82 -4.83
C GLY A 120 13.01 -6.65 -3.58
N ALA A 121 12.48 -6.02 -2.53
CA ALA A 121 12.26 -6.69 -1.25
C ALA A 121 11.22 -7.81 -1.33
N ASN A 122 10.30 -7.74 -2.25
CA ASN A 122 9.25 -8.75 -2.49
C ASN A 122 8.52 -9.11 -1.20
N PHE A 123 8.02 -8.09 -0.52
CA PHE A 123 7.33 -8.24 0.78
C PHE A 123 5.85 -8.47 0.55
N ILE A 124 5.35 -9.62 0.94
CA ILE A 124 3.98 -10.04 0.66
C ILE A 124 3.09 -9.76 1.87
N LEU A 125 1.97 -9.09 1.60
CA LEU A 125 0.90 -8.86 2.57
C LEU A 125 -0.31 -9.65 2.09
N ASP A 126 -0.56 -10.82 2.67
CA ASP A 126 -1.72 -11.61 2.27
C ASP A 126 -3.02 -10.96 2.77
N ARG A 127 -4.14 -11.49 2.31
CA ARG A 127 -5.46 -10.93 2.62
C ARG A 127 -5.71 -10.87 4.13
N ASP A 128 -5.33 -11.91 4.86
CA ASP A 128 -5.53 -11.95 6.31
C ASP A 128 -4.72 -10.85 7.00
N MET A 129 -3.49 -10.63 6.55
CA MET A 129 -2.64 -9.58 7.10
C MET A 129 -3.18 -8.18 6.77
N VAL A 130 -3.65 -7.99 5.54
CA VAL A 130 -4.28 -6.72 5.14
C VAL A 130 -5.48 -6.42 6.03
N ASN A 131 -6.34 -7.42 6.25
CA ASN A 131 -7.51 -7.29 7.13
C ASN A 131 -7.10 -6.99 8.57
N TYR A 132 -6.10 -7.69 9.07
CA TYR A 132 -5.60 -7.48 10.43
C TYR A 132 -5.11 -6.04 10.63
N LEU A 133 -4.34 -5.51 9.68
CA LEU A 133 -3.83 -4.14 9.78
C LEU A 133 -4.96 -3.11 9.72
N GLN A 134 -5.98 -3.33 8.92
CA GLN A 134 -7.15 -2.45 8.87
C GLN A 134 -7.89 -2.43 10.20
N VAL A 135 -8.13 -3.59 10.79
CA VAL A 135 -8.84 -3.72 12.07
C VAL A 135 -8.02 -3.06 13.18
N GLN A 136 -6.71 -3.32 13.23
CA GLN A 136 -5.83 -2.73 14.23
C GLN A 136 -5.81 -1.21 14.12
N LYS A 137 -5.71 -0.67 12.92
CA LYS A 137 -5.71 0.77 12.67
C LYS A 137 -7.02 1.41 13.11
N ALA A 138 -8.15 0.80 12.81
CA ALA A 138 -9.46 1.29 13.21
C ALA A 138 -9.62 1.28 14.74
N PHE A 139 -9.13 0.22 15.39
CA PHE A 139 -9.18 0.10 16.84
C PHE A 139 -8.33 1.17 17.54
N VAL A 140 -7.12 1.40 17.07
CA VAL A 140 -6.25 2.45 17.62
C VAL A 140 -6.87 3.84 17.43
N GLY A 141 -7.45 4.09 16.26
CA GLY A 141 -8.15 5.35 16.00
C GLY A 141 -9.32 5.57 16.95
N LYS A 142 -10.12 4.53 17.20
CA LYS A 142 -11.24 4.59 18.12
C LYS A 142 -10.78 4.87 19.56
N LEU A 143 -9.73 4.20 20.01
CA LEU A 143 -9.16 4.45 21.35
C LEU A 143 -8.66 5.88 21.49
N ALA A 144 -8.00 6.41 20.46
CA ALA A 144 -7.51 7.79 20.49
C ALA A 144 -8.66 8.79 20.64
N ILE A 145 -9.77 8.57 19.92
CA ILE A 145 -10.95 9.42 20.02
C ILE A 145 -11.57 9.34 21.43
N GLU A 146 -11.72 8.13 21.98
CA GLU A 146 -12.26 7.93 23.31
C GLU A 146 -11.41 8.63 24.38
N GLN A 147 -10.08 8.55 24.25
CA GLN A 147 -9.18 9.24 25.17
C GLN A 147 -9.31 10.76 25.09
N MET A 148 -9.46 11.29 23.88
CA MET A 148 -9.69 12.72 23.69
C MET A 148 -10.99 13.18 24.33
N VAL A 149 -12.06 12.42 24.23
CA VAL A 149 -13.35 12.73 24.84
C VAL A 149 -13.22 12.71 26.37
N GLN A 150 -12.57 11.70 26.94
CA GLN A 150 -12.34 11.63 28.38
C GLN A 150 -11.54 12.83 28.91
N GLN A 151 -10.50 13.24 28.20
CA GLN A 151 -9.72 14.40 28.59
C GLN A 151 -10.56 15.68 28.60
N LYS A 152 -11.46 15.84 27.66
CA LYS A 152 -12.38 16.98 27.63
C LYS A 152 -13.34 16.98 28.83
N GLU A 153 -13.85 15.82 29.19
CA GLU A 153 -14.76 15.69 30.34
C GLU A 153 -14.04 15.96 31.66
N GLU A 154 -12.80 15.49 31.80
CA GLU A 154 -11.98 15.73 32.99
C GLU A 154 -11.53 17.20 33.10
N ALA A 155 -11.40 17.89 31.98
CA ALA A 155 -11.02 19.30 31.93
C ALA A 155 -12.23 20.23 32.06
N GLY A 156 -13.43 19.71 32.23
CA GLY A 156 -14.63 20.49 32.39
C GLY A 156 -14.62 21.36 33.65
N PRO A 157 -15.45 22.38 33.69
CA PRO A 157 -15.47 23.31 34.83
C PRO A 157 -15.80 22.67 36.15
#